data_9d441ca64e48c6acdde7adb30fa484d5
#
_entry.id   9d441ca64e48c6acdde7adb30fa484d5
#
_cell.length_a   1.000
_cell.length_b   1.000
_cell.length_c   1.000
_cell.angle_alpha   90.00
_cell.angle_beta   90.00
_cell.angle_gamma   90.00
#
_symmetry.space_group_name_H-M   'P 1'
#
loop_
_entity.id
_entity.type
_entity.pdbx_description
1 polymer ?
#
loop_
_entity_poly.entity_id
_entity_poly.type
_entity_poly.pdbx_seq_one_letter_code
_entity_poly.pdbx_strand_id
1 'polypeptide(L)'
;MQATQLHPVLSANNAHPRDANISFQEEGHKYTISTDPTSKYTSVTTWNHSHFPHFDADKIIKQMMKGKNWKPGHKYWGMTAEQIKQQWTDNGAAVSGAGTDMHYEIECFMNNPETPPNYTHADLYNKWTNELKENPIANTPEWKYFLRFVQDHPELKPFRTEWLIYHDDLKLSGSIDMVYEKPDGTLMIYDWKRSKDISKVNTFNKYATTFCISHMPDSNFWHY
;
A
#
# COMPACT_ATOMS: atom_id res chain seq x y z
N MET A 1 -15.65 8.77 5.22
CA MET A 1 -16.40 8.02 4.18
C MET A 1 -16.23 6.56 4.54
N GLN A 2 -17.31 5.77 4.55
CA GLN A 2 -17.18 4.32 4.74
C GLN A 2 -16.34 3.78 3.61
N ALA A 3 -15.28 3.01 3.92
CA ALA A 3 -14.62 2.16 2.94
C ALA A 3 -15.67 1.18 2.44
N THR A 4 -16.36 1.58 1.41
CA THR A 4 -17.24 0.72 0.67
C THR A 4 -16.31 -0.25 -0.06
N GLN A 5 -16.41 -1.53 0.25
CA GLN A 5 -15.99 -2.58 -0.71
C GLN A 5 -16.86 -2.36 -1.95
N LEU A 6 -16.42 -1.48 -2.83
CA LEU A 6 -17.27 -0.94 -3.91
C LEU A 6 -17.47 -1.93 -5.05
N HIS A 7 -16.66 -3.00 -5.12
CA HIS A 7 -16.78 -3.97 -6.20
C HIS A 7 -16.48 -5.39 -5.70
N PRO A 8 -17.51 -6.11 -5.22
CA PRO A 8 -17.34 -7.44 -4.64
C PRO A 8 -17.17 -8.58 -5.68
N VAL A 9 -16.91 -8.27 -6.96
CA VAL A 9 -16.89 -9.29 -8.02
C VAL A 9 -15.88 -10.37 -7.73
N LEU A 10 -14.62 -10.00 -7.51
CA LEU A 10 -13.56 -10.99 -7.23
C LEU A 10 -13.77 -11.67 -5.89
N SER A 11 -14.20 -10.95 -4.86
CA SER A 11 -14.46 -11.52 -3.54
C SER A 11 -15.68 -12.46 -3.55
N ALA A 12 -16.70 -12.16 -4.33
CA ALA A 12 -17.85 -13.04 -4.50
C ALA A 12 -17.49 -14.32 -5.27
N ASN A 13 -16.71 -14.17 -6.35
CA ASN A 13 -16.30 -15.32 -7.19
C ASN A 13 -15.30 -16.23 -6.47
N ASN A 14 -14.46 -15.68 -5.58
CA ASN A 14 -13.38 -16.38 -4.89
C ASN A 14 -13.52 -16.24 -3.37
N ALA A 15 -14.74 -16.42 -2.86
CA ALA A 15 -15.04 -16.32 -1.42
C ALA A 15 -14.27 -17.37 -0.62
N HIS A 16 -13.77 -16.95 0.56
CA HIS A 16 -13.11 -17.82 1.51
C HIS A 16 -13.86 -17.84 2.84
N PRO A 17 -14.02 -18.99 3.53
CA PRO A 17 -14.79 -19.07 4.77
C PRO A 17 -14.34 -18.10 5.87
N ARG A 18 -13.07 -17.69 5.90
CA ARG A 18 -12.54 -16.73 6.86
C ARG A 18 -12.91 -15.27 6.57
N ASP A 19 -13.39 -14.95 5.36
CA ASP A 19 -13.74 -13.58 4.99
C ASP A 19 -14.84 -13.01 5.90
N ALA A 20 -15.79 -13.84 6.30
CA ALA A 20 -16.87 -13.45 7.22
C ALA A 20 -16.40 -13.14 8.65
N ASN A 21 -15.18 -13.55 9.01
CA ASN A 21 -14.66 -13.41 10.37
C ASN A 21 -13.86 -12.12 10.58
N ILE A 22 -13.49 -11.41 9.54
CA ILE A 22 -12.66 -10.20 9.62
C ILE A 22 -13.40 -8.99 9.07
N SER A 23 -13.26 -7.87 9.75
CA SER A 23 -13.71 -6.56 9.26
C SER A 23 -12.63 -5.51 9.52
N PHE A 24 -12.61 -4.48 8.69
CA PHE A 24 -11.70 -3.36 8.79
C PHE A 24 -12.47 -2.05 8.87
N GLN A 25 -12.06 -1.18 9.79
CA GLN A 25 -12.54 0.19 9.93
C GLN A 25 -11.38 1.14 9.61
N GLU A 26 -11.57 2.02 8.63
CA GLU A 26 -10.55 2.98 8.22
C GLU A 26 -10.25 3.99 9.34
N GLU A 27 -11.30 4.47 10.02
CA GLU A 27 -11.16 5.30 11.20
C GLU A 27 -10.47 4.51 12.33
N GLY A 28 -9.29 4.97 12.71
CA GLY A 28 -8.43 4.28 13.68
C GLY A 28 -7.69 3.06 13.12
N HIS A 29 -7.79 2.76 11.84
CA HIS A 29 -7.10 1.65 11.16
C HIS A 29 -7.25 0.32 11.93
N LYS A 30 -8.51 -0.04 12.23
CA LYS A 30 -8.85 -1.11 13.17
C LYS A 30 -9.36 -2.35 12.46
N TYR A 31 -8.70 -3.47 12.72
CA TYR A 31 -9.19 -4.81 12.35
C TYR A 31 -9.96 -5.42 13.53
N THR A 32 -11.07 -6.08 13.23
CA THR A 32 -11.88 -6.80 14.20
C THR A 32 -12.12 -8.22 13.70
N ILE A 33 -11.85 -9.20 14.56
CA ILE A 33 -12.05 -10.62 14.26
C ILE A 33 -13.23 -11.13 15.08
N SER A 34 -14.32 -11.51 14.42
CA SER A 34 -15.57 -11.90 15.07
C SER A 34 -15.44 -13.18 15.91
N THR A 35 -14.55 -14.07 15.55
CA THR A 35 -14.25 -15.31 16.29
C THR A 35 -13.32 -15.09 17.49
N ASP A 36 -12.73 -13.89 17.62
CA ASP A 36 -11.86 -13.50 18.72
C ASP A 36 -12.04 -12.01 19.08
N PRO A 37 -13.23 -11.61 19.55
CA PRO A 37 -13.60 -10.22 19.73
C PRO A 37 -12.88 -9.52 20.89
N THR A 38 -12.26 -10.27 21.78
CA THR A 38 -11.55 -9.75 22.95
C THR A 38 -10.07 -9.46 22.69
N SER A 39 -9.48 -10.04 21.66
CA SER A 39 -8.09 -9.82 21.31
C SER A 39 -7.91 -8.57 20.45
N LYS A 40 -6.78 -7.90 20.67
CA LYS A 40 -6.34 -6.80 19.80
C LYS A 40 -5.43 -7.36 18.70
N TYR A 41 -5.87 -7.24 17.46
CA TYR A 41 -5.05 -7.56 16.31
C TYR A 41 -4.26 -6.33 15.87
N THR A 42 -2.99 -6.52 15.55
CA THR A 42 -2.09 -5.48 15.07
C THR A 42 -1.89 -5.65 13.56
N SER A 43 -1.93 -4.57 12.80
CA SER A 43 -1.61 -4.67 11.38
C SER A 43 -0.15 -5.09 11.17
N VAL A 44 0.11 -5.90 10.15
CA VAL A 44 1.48 -6.33 9.79
C VAL A 44 2.40 -5.13 9.60
N THR A 45 1.92 -4.07 8.96
CA THR A 45 2.66 -2.82 8.77
C THR A 45 3.04 -2.18 10.11
N THR A 46 2.09 -2.04 11.04
CA THR A 46 2.35 -1.48 12.37
C THR A 46 3.32 -2.35 13.16
N TRP A 47 3.15 -3.68 13.10
CA TRP A 47 4.05 -4.63 13.75
C TRP A 47 5.47 -4.51 13.22
N ASN A 48 5.65 -4.49 11.89
CA ASN A 48 6.96 -4.33 11.27
C ASN A 48 7.62 -2.99 11.68
N HIS A 49 6.90 -1.88 11.57
CA HIS A 49 7.40 -0.57 11.98
C HIS A 49 7.80 -0.50 13.46
N SER A 50 7.17 -1.26 14.35
CA SER A 50 7.49 -1.26 15.76
C SER A 50 8.90 -1.79 16.08
N HIS A 51 9.51 -2.52 15.15
CA HIS A 51 10.86 -3.06 15.29
C HIS A 51 11.98 -2.08 14.92
N PHE A 52 11.64 -0.94 14.32
CA PHE A 52 12.61 0.04 13.83
C PHE A 52 12.38 1.43 14.45
N PRO A 53 13.43 2.28 14.47
CA PRO A 53 13.29 3.63 15.02
C PRO A 53 12.26 4.45 14.23
N HIS A 54 11.33 5.08 14.93
CA HIS A 54 10.37 5.98 14.32
C HIS A 54 11.03 7.22 13.72
N PHE A 55 10.40 7.76 12.69
CA PHE A 55 10.78 9.03 12.09
C PHE A 55 10.46 10.19 13.06
N ASP A 56 11.49 10.90 13.49
CA ASP A 56 11.39 12.07 14.37
C ASP A 56 11.74 13.33 13.57
N ALA A 57 10.71 14.01 13.06
CA ALA A 57 10.86 15.22 12.26
C ALA A 57 11.62 16.33 13.02
N ASP A 58 11.30 16.55 14.29
CA ASP A 58 11.90 17.62 15.09
C ASP A 58 13.39 17.40 15.29
N LYS A 59 13.78 16.17 15.58
CA LYS A 59 15.19 15.79 15.72
C LYS A 59 15.95 15.95 14.41
N ILE A 60 15.36 15.49 13.30
CA ILE A 60 15.99 15.54 11.97
C ILE A 60 16.15 16.99 11.50
N ILE A 61 15.11 17.82 11.64
CA ILE A 61 15.14 19.23 11.27
C ILE A 61 16.20 19.97 12.08
N LYS A 62 16.23 19.74 13.40
CA LYS A 62 17.24 20.35 14.28
C LYS A 62 18.67 19.96 13.90
N GLN A 63 18.90 18.70 13.52
CA GLN A 63 20.20 18.23 13.05
C GLN A 63 20.56 18.84 11.70
N MET A 64 19.62 18.88 10.77
CA MET A 64 19.79 19.47 9.43
C MET A 64 20.17 20.95 9.51
N MET A 65 19.46 21.73 10.34
CA MET A 65 19.72 23.18 10.52
C MET A 65 21.08 23.49 11.18
N LYS A 66 21.67 22.51 11.90
CA LYS A 66 23.02 22.60 12.47
C LYS A 66 24.11 22.04 11.55
N GLY A 67 23.72 21.41 10.46
CA GLY A 67 24.63 20.73 9.55
C GLY A 67 25.44 21.69 8.69
N LYS A 68 26.61 21.23 8.20
CA LYS A 68 27.49 22.01 7.32
C LYS A 68 26.84 22.46 6.00
N ASN A 69 25.79 21.77 5.58
CA ASN A 69 25.05 22.06 4.35
C ASN A 69 23.93 23.09 4.55
N TRP A 70 23.67 23.55 5.79
CA TRP A 70 22.69 24.58 6.07
C TRP A 70 23.26 25.96 5.74
N LYS A 71 23.09 26.39 4.50
CA LYS A 71 23.61 27.64 3.93
C LYS A 71 22.76 28.06 2.73
N PRO A 72 22.91 29.29 2.20
CA PRO A 72 22.26 29.72 0.96
C PRO A 72 22.38 28.66 -0.14
N GLY A 73 21.26 28.31 -0.78
CA GLY A 73 21.15 27.22 -1.76
C GLY A 73 20.67 25.88 -1.19
N HIS A 74 20.59 25.70 0.12
CA HIS A 74 19.93 24.54 0.71
C HIS A 74 18.41 24.63 0.48
N LYS A 75 17.75 23.51 0.15
CA LYS A 75 16.32 23.44 -0.18
C LYS A 75 15.40 24.18 0.80
N TYR A 76 15.74 24.15 2.08
CA TYR A 76 14.94 24.74 3.17
C TYR A 76 15.57 25.99 3.77
N TRP A 77 16.60 26.56 3.15
CA TRP A 77 17.27 27.76 3.65
C TRP A 77 16.29 28.92 3.80
N GLY A 78 16.30 29.56 4.98
CA GLY A 78 15.40 30.67 5.30
C GLY A 78 14.04 30.26 5.86
N MET A 79 13.73 28.97 5.92
CA MET A 79 12.51 28.47 6.57
C MET A 79 12.74 28.21 8.06
N THR A 80 11.68 28.38 8.87
CA THR A 80 11.68 27.94 10.28
C THR A 80 11.50 26.42 10.37
N ALA A 81 11.81 25.87 11.55
CA ALA A 81 11.60 24.43 11.80
C ALA A 81 10.13 24.03 11.63
N GLU A 82 9.21 24.85 12.07
CA GLU A 82 7.76 24.65 11.97
C GLU A 82 7.30 24.65 10.50
N GLN A 83 7.82 25.59 9.70
CA GLN A 83 7.51 25.64 8.26
C GLN A 83 8.01 24.41 7.52
N ILE A 84 9.20 23.92 7.85
CA ILE A 84 9.75 22.69 7.26
C ILE A 84 8.88 21.48 7.68
N LYS A 85 8.54 21.38 8.96
CA LYS A 85 7.71 20.31 9.49
C LYS A 85 6.33 20.29 8.84
N GLN A 86 5.69 21.46 8.69
CA GLN A 86 4.41 21.58 8.02
C GLN A 86 4.52 21.14 6.57
N GLN A 87 5.51 21.60 5.83
CA GLN A 87 5.73 21.20 4.45
C GLN A 87 5.93 19.69 4.31
N TRP A 88 6.65 19.03 5.24
CA TRP A 88 6.81 17.58 5.22
C TRP A 88 5.50 16.86 5.50
N THR A 89 4.69 17.37 6.43
CA THR A 89 3.36 16.84 6.75
C THR A 89 2.43 16.93 5.55
N ASP A 90 2.35 18.11 4.92
CA ASP A 90 1.49 18.35 3.75
C ASP A 90 1.90 17.47 2.56
N ASN A 91 3.21 17.37 2.31
CA ASN A 91 3.73 16.51 1.27
C ASN A 91 3.46 15.02 1.56
N GLY A 92 3.60 14.60 2.81
CA GLY A 92 3.27 13.23 3.23
C GLY A 92 1.79 12.91 3.01
N ALA A 93 0.89 13.81 3.41
CA ALA A 93 -0.54 13.66 3.21
C ALA A 93 -0.91 13.57 1.71
N ALA A 94 -0.33 14.46 0.88
CA ALA A 94 -0.56 14.45 -0.56
C ALA A 94 -0.07 13.15 -1.24
N VAL A 95 1.12 12.67 -0.84
CA VAL A 95 1.69 11.42 -1.39
C VAL A 95 0.88 10.21 -0.96
N SER A 96 0.44 10.16 0.31
CA SER A 96 -0.40 9.08 0.82
C SER A 96 -1.76 9.06 0.14
N GLY A 97 -2.43 10.23 0.03
CA GLY A 97 -3.71 10.34 -0.67
C GLY A 97 -3.64 9.85 -2.12
N ALA A 98 -2.63 10.29 -2.88
CA ALA A 98 -2.45 9.83 -4.26
C ALA A 98 -2.11 8.32 -4.36
N GLY A 99 -1.51 7.74 -3.32
CA GLY A 99 -1.33 6.28 -3.23
C GLY A 99 -2.65 5.56 -3.04
N THR A 100 -3.48 6.03 -2.10
CA THR A 100 -4.82 5.49 -1.84
C THR A 100 -5.71 5.57 -3.07
N ASP A 101 -5.71 6.71 -3.78
CA ASP A 101 -6.47 6.88 -5.02
C ASP A 101 -6.03 5.87 -6.09
N MET A 102 -4.73 5.65 -6.24
CA MET A 102 -4.19 4.66 -7.18
C MET A 102 -4.65 3.24 -6.84
N HIS A 103 -4.58 2.81 -5.58
CA HIS A 103 -5.04 1.49 -5.15
C HIS A 103 -6.53 1.31 -5.42
N TYR A 104 -7.34 2.32 -5.09
CA TYR A 104 -8.77 2.32 -5.36
C TYR A 104 -9.10 2.16 -6.85
N GLU A 105 -8.44 2.90 -7.72
CA GLU A 105 -8.68 2.80 -9.16
C GLU A 105 -8.21 1.46 -9.74
N ILE A 106 -7.12 0.88 -9.21
CA ILE A 106 -6.70 -0.47 -9.57
C ILE A 106 -7.74 -1.48 -9.12
N GLU A 107 -8.27 -1.35 -7.91
CA GLU A 107 -9.36 -2.21 -7.42
C GLU A 107 -10.59 -2.13 -8.34
N CYS A 108 -11.02 -0.92 -8.71
CA CYS A 108 -12.12 -0.71 -9.64
C CYS A 108 -11.86 -1.37 -10.99
N PHE A 109 -10.64 -1.21 -11.53
CA PHE A 109 -10.24 -1.83 -12.79
C PHE A 109 -10.33 -3.35 -12.74
N MET A 110 -9.85 -3.97 -11.64
CA MET A 110 -9.82 -5.42 -11.47
C MET A 110 -11.19 -6.03 -11.19
N ASN A 111 -12.11 -5.28 -10.60
CA ASN A 111 -13.45 -5.74 -10.21
C ASN A 111 -14.55 -5.25 -11.15
N ASN A 112 -14.28 -5.01 -12.40
CA ASN A 112 -15.29 -4.52 -13.33
C ASN A 112 -16.47 -5.50 -13.43
N PRO A 113 -17.71 -5.12 -13.00
CA PRO A 113 -18.84 -6.02 -12.84
C PRO A 113 -19.37 -6.61 -14.15
N GLU A 114 -19.02 -6.00 -15.29
CA GLU A 114 -19.47 -6.46 -16.60
C GLU A 114 -18.50 -7.47 -17.24
N THR A 115 -17.36 -7.77 -16.60
CA THR A 115 -16.44 -8.79 -17.07
C THR A 115 -16.98 -10.20 -16.80
N PRO A 116 -16.83 -11.14 -17.75
CA PRO A 116 -17.23 -12.51 -17.51
C PRO A 116 -16.39 -13.17 -16.42
N PRO A 117 -16.88 -14.22 -15.74
CA PRO A 117 -16.05 -15.00 -14.83
C PRO A 117 -14.76 -15.48 -15.51
N ASN A 118 -13.68 -15.54 -14.75
CA ASN A 118 -12.36 -15.97 -15.25
C ASN A 118 -11.70 -15.08 -16.31
N TYR A 119 -11.93 -13.78 -16.25
CA TYR A 119 -11.26 -12.81 -17.11
C TYR A 119 -9.77 -12.64 -16.78
N THR A 120 -9.03 -12.21 -17.79
CA THR A 120 -7.59 -11.91 -17.71
C THR A 120 -7.32 -10.42 -17.84
N HIS A 121 -6.05 -10.03 -17.68
CA HIS A 121 -5.62 -8.66 -17.98
C HIS A 121 -5.95 -8.24 -19.41
N ALA A 122 -5.82 -9.14 -20.39
CA ALA A 122 -6.16 -8.82 -21.78
C ALA A 122 -7.64 -8.43 -21.92
N ASP A 123 -8.54 -9.15 -21.25
CA ASP A 123 -9.98 -8.87 -21.27
C ASP A 123 -10.29 -7.51 -20.63
N LEU A 124 -9.71 -7.25 -19.47
CA LEU A 124 -9.86 -5.97 -18.75
C LEU A 124 -9.31 -4.80 -19.53
N TYR A 125 -8.12 -4.94 -20.14
CA TYR A 125 -7.50 -3.88 -20.91
C TYR A 125 -8.33 -3.48 -22.13
N ASN A 126 -8.82 -4.47 -22.90
CA ASN A 126 -9.64 -4.23 -24.07
C ASN A 126 -10.94 -3.49 -23.73
N LYS A 127 -11.56 -3.84 -22.59
CA LYS A 127 -12.76 -3.18 -22.13
C LYS A 127 -12.45 -1.76 -21.64
N TRP A 128 -11.45 -1.61 -20.78
CA TRP A 128 -11.09 -0.34 -20.16
C TRP A 128 -10.70 0.74 -21.19
N THR A 129 -9.96 0.40 -22.24
CA THR A 129 -9.56 1.34 -23.29
C THR A 129 -10.75 1.98 -24.01
N ASN A 130 -11.92 1.37 -23.96
CA ASN A 130 -13.13 1.90 -24.59
C ASN A 130 -13.94 2.82 -23.65
N GLU A 131 -13.86 2.64 -22.33
CA GLU A 131 -14.76 3.27 -21.37
C GLU A 131 -14.14 4.44 -20.59
N LEU A 132 -12.82 4.47 -20.39
CA LEU A 132 -12.18 5.34 -19.41
C LEU A 132 -11.38 6.53 -19.97
N LYS A 133 -11.59 6.91 -21.21
CA LYS A 133 -10.90 8.07 -21.81
C LYS A 133 -11.10 9.38 -21.05
N GLU A 134 -12.13 9.48 -20.22
CA GLU A 134 -12.51 10.70 -19.49
C GLU A 134 -12.09 10.70 -18.02
N ASN A 135 -11.55 9.59 -17.47
CA ASN A 135 -11.12 9.55 -16.08
C ASN A 135 -9.81 10.35 -15.87
N PRO A 136 -9.76 11.32 -14.93
CA PRO A 136 -8.57 12.12 -14.66
C PRO A 136 -7.32 11.29 -14.36
N ILE A 137 -7.46 10.12 -13.74
CA ILE A 137 -6.34 9.22 -13.44
C ILE A 137 -5.65 8.71 -14.70
N ALA A 138 -6.37 8.58 -15.82
CA ALA A 138 -5.82 8.10 -17.09
C ALA A 138 -4.60 8.93 -17.57
N ASN A 139 -4.49 10.17 -17.11
CA ASN A 139 -3.40 11.08 -17.46
C ASN A 139 -2.21 11.01 -16.51
N THR A 140 -2.32 10.31 -15.37
CA THR A 140 -1.22 10.22 -14.41
C THR A 140 -0.11 9.27 -14.89
N PRO A 141 1.17 9.56 -14.57
CA PRO A 141 2.27 8.65 -14.90
C PRO A 141 2.09 7.27 -14.25
N GLU A 142 1.62 7.22 -13.01
CA GLU A 142 1.40 6.00 -12.24
C GLU A 142 0.41 5.08 -12.95
N TRP A 143 -0.70 5.64 -13.43
CA TRP A 143 -1.69 4.87 -14.17
C TRP A 143 -1.15 4.32 -15.49
N LYS A 144 -0.33 5.09 -16.20
CA LYS A 144 0.34 4.62 -17.42
C LYS A 144 1.30 3.47 -17.15
N TYR A 145 2.02 3.49 -16.01
CA TYR A 145 2.86 2.36 -15.61
C TYR A 145 2.03 1.14 -15.26
N PHE A 146 0.92 1.31 -14.54
CA PHE A 146 -0.01 0.23 -14.25
C PHE A 146 -0.56 -0.39 -15.55
N LEU A 147 -1.06 0.40 -16.48
CA LEU A 147 -1.56 -0.11 -17.77
C LEU A 147 -0.47 -0.79 -18.58
N ARG A 148 0.76 -0.33 -18.50
CA ARG A 148 1.90 -1.00 -19.13
C ARG A 148 2.13 -2.38 -18.51
N PHE A 149 2.08 -2.49 -17.19
CA PHE A 149 2.14 -3.78 -16.51
C PHE A 149 1.02 -4.73 -16.96
N VAL A 150 -0.21 -4.23 -17.08
CA VAL A 150 -1.35 -5.01 -17.56
C VAL A 150 -1.11 -5.52 -19.00
N GLN A 151 -0.55 -4.68 -19.87
CA GLN A 151 -0.21 -5.07 -21.25
C GLN A 151 0.95 -6.05 -21.34
N ASP A 152 1.96 -5.90 -20.49
CA ASP A 152 3.14 -6.78 -20.46
C ASP A 152 2.82 -8.16 -19.86
N HIS A 153 1.69 -8.29 -19.14
CA HIS A 153 1.21 -9.52 -18.50
C HIS A 153 -0.25 -9.84 -18.84
N PRO A 154 -0.59 -10.02 -20.12
CA PRO A 154 -1.97 -10.18 -20.58
C PRO A 154 -2.67 -11.44 -20.06
N GLU A 155 -1.88 -12.46 -19.66
CA GLU A 155 -2.33 -13.77 -19.18
C GLU A 155 -2.73 -13.79 -17.71
N LEU A 156 -2.35 -12.77 -16.92
CA LEU A 156 -2.64 -12.74 -15.49
C LEU A 156 -4.14 -12.70 -15.24
N LYS A 157 -4.58 -13.63 -14.37
CA LYS A 157 -5.98 -13.77 -13.97
C LYS A 157 -6.17 -13.18 -12.57
N PRO A 158 -6.91 -12.07 -12.42
CA PRO A 158 -7.26 -11.53 -11.12
C PRO A 158 -8.01 -12.54 -10.26
N PHE A 159 -7.61 -12.68 -8.99
CA PHE A 159 -8.25 -13.58 -8.04
C PHE A 159 -8.90 -12.80 -6.88
N ARG A 160 -8.16 -11.92 -6.21
CA ARG A 160 -8.67 -11.06 -5.12
C ARG A 160 -7.95 -9.72 -5.11
N THR A 161 -8.66 -8.68 -4.70
CA THR A 161 -8.12 -7.35 -4.37
C THR A 161 -8.45 -7.00 -2.93
N GLU A 162 -7.61 -6.20 -2.28
CA GLU A 162 -7.79 -5.72 -0.90
C GLU A 162 -8.29 -6.84 0.04
N TRP A 163 -7.63 -8.00 -0.07
CA TRP A 163 -8.05 -9.19 0.66
C TRP A 163 -7.63 -9.12 2.12
N LEU A 164 -8.60 -8.96 3.00
CA LEU A 164 -8.39 -8.94 4.43
C LEU A 164 -8.00 -10.32 4.94
N ILE A 165 -6.88 -10.39 5.63
CA ILE A 165 -6.35 -11.62 6.22
C ILE A 165 -5.96 -11.43 7.69
N TYR A 166 -5.92 -12.52 8.46
CA TYR A 166 -5.48 -12.50 9.85
C TYR A 166 -4.87 -13.83 10.28
N HIS A 167 -4.04 -13.77 11.32
CA HIS A 167 -3.39 -14.93 11.94
C HIS A 167 -3.75 -14.98 13.42
N ASP A 168 -4.44 -16.06 13.82
CA ASP A 168 -5.03 -16.20 15.15
C ASP A 168 -3.97 -16.23 16.28
N ASP A 169 -2.89 -17.00 16.12
CA ASP A 169 -1.87 -17.13 17.18
C ASP A 169 -1.01 -15.86 17.31
N LEU A 170 -0.63 -15.26 16.18
CA LEU A 170 0.23 -14.08 16.17
C LEU A 170 -0.53 -12.78 16.45
N LYS A 171 -1.87 -12.81 16.42
CA LYS A 171 -2.75 -11.62 16.54
C LYS A 171 -2.36 -10.52 15.53
N LEU A 172 -2.00 -10.94 14.32
CA LEU A 172 -1.68 -10.07 13.20
C LEU A 172 -2.83 -10.06 12.19
N SER A 173 -2.99 -8.93 11.53
CA SER A 173 -3.97 -8.74 10.46
C SER A 173 -3.41 -7.84 9.36
N GLY A 174 -4.03 -7.85 8.20
CA GLY A 174 -3.61 -7.00 7.09
C GLY A 174 -4.55 -7.10 5.90
N SER A 175 -4.27 -6.32 4.87
CA SER A 175 -4.85 -6.41 3.54
C SER A 175 -3.77 -6.80 2.53
N ILE A 176 -4.12 -7.65 1.58
CA ILE A 176 -3.28 -7.96 0.42
C ILE A 176 -3.85 -7.16 -0.76
N ASP A 177 -3.04 -6.28 -1.35
CA ASP A 177 -3.47 -5.38 -2.42
C ASP A 177 -4.04 -6.15 -3.62
N MET A 178 -3.31 -7.20 -4.05
CA MET A 178 -3.70 -7.97 -5.24
C MET A 178 -3.24 -9.42 -5.16
N VAL A 179 -4.11 -10.33 -5.56
CA VAL A 179 -3.80 -11.76 -5.74
C VAL A 179 -4.16 -12.16 -7.16
N TYR A 180 -3.24 -12.84 -7.83
CA TYR A 180 -3.46 -13.48 -9.13
C TYR A 180 -3.42 -14.99 -9.00
N GLU A 181 -4.19 -15.67 -9.84
CA GLU A 181 -4.19 -17.12 -9.97
C GLU A 181 -3.42 -17.55 -11.23
N LYS A 182 -2.50 -18.49 -11.06
CA LYS A 182 -1.83 -19.16 -12.19
C LYS A 182 -2.68 -20.29 -12.76
N PRO A 183 -2.37 -20.76 -13.98
CA PRO A 183 -3.08 -21.89 -14.59
C PRO A 183 -3.02 -23.19 -13.76
N ASP A 184 -2.00 -23.37 -12.93
CA ASP A 184 -1.86 -24.52 -12.03
C ASP A 184 -2.60 -24.36 -10.69
N GLY A 185 -3.34 -23.25 -10.49
CA GLY A 185 -4.07 -22.92 -9.28
C GLY A 185 -3.21 -22.28 -8.17
N THR A 186 -1.92 -22.06 -8.43
CA THR A 186 -1.05 -21.35 -7.48
C THR A 186 -1.42 -19.87 -7.40
N LEU A 187 -1.52 -19.34 -6.19
CA LEU A 187 -1.78 -17.92 -5.97
C LEU A 187 -0.48 -17.12 -5.87
N MET A 188 -0.48 -15.97 -6.49
CA MET A 188 0.62 -14.99 -6.45
C MET A 188 0.16 -13.71 -5.78
N ILE A 189 0.92 -13.23 -4.81
CA ILE A 189 0.68 -11.98 -4.10
C ILE A 189 1.43 -10.86 -4.80
N TYR A 190 0.73 -9.77 -5.09
CA TYR A 190 1.27 -8.53 -5.63
C TYR A 190 0.91 -7.38 -4.70
N ASP A 191 1.82 -6.42 -4.59
CA ASP A 191 1.67 -5.24 -3.76
C ASP A 191 1.98 -3.99 -4.60
N TRP A 192 1.10 -3.00 -4.55
CA TRP A 192 1.22 -1.78 -5.34
C TRP A 192 1.91 -0.68 -4.53
N LYS A 193 3.03 -0.19 -5.02
CA LYS A 193 3.77 0.87 -4.33
C LYS A 193 3.94 2.11 -5.21
N ARG A 194 3.37 3.22 -4.73
CA ARG A 194 3.62 4.54 -5.32
C ARG A 194 4.90 5.12 -4.73
N SER A 195 6.01 4.98 -5.44
CA SER A 195 7.32 5.46 -5.00
C SER A 195 8.09 6.11 -6.15
N LYS A 196 8.98 7.05 -5.81
CA LYS A 196 9.92 7.63 -6.78
C LYS A 196 11.00 6.63 -7.21
N ASP A 197 11.33 5.72 -6.33
CA ASP A 197 12.35 4.70 -6.53
C ASP A 197 12.03 3.48 -5.66
N ILE A 198 12.14 2.30 -6.23
CA ILE A 198 12.02 1.03 -5.51
C ILE A 198 13.44 0.61 -5.12
N SER A 199 13.89 1.06 -3.96
CA SER A 199 15.20 0.74 -3.42
C SER A 199 15.09 -0.29 -2.29
N LYS A 200 15.85 -1.38 -2.38
CA LYS A 200 15.90 -2.41 -1.34
C LYS A 200 16.60 -1.93 -0.06
N VAL A 201 17.54 -1.02 -0.19
CA VAL A 201 18.39 -0.55 0.92
C VAL A 201 18.10 0.93 1.16
N ASN A 202 17.83 1.29 2.41
CA ASN A 202 17.80 2.69 2.78
C ASN A 202 19.23 3.17 3.15
N THR A 203 19.49 4.46 2.92
CA THR A 203 20.84 5.04 3.13
C THR A 203 21.04 5.58 4.56
N PHE A 204 20.08 5.38 5.47
CA PHE A 204 20.07 6.07 6.77
C PHE A 204 20.71 5.30 7.93
N ASN A 205 21.39 4.22 7.68
CA ASN A 205 22.18 3.48 8.69
C ASN A 205 21.42 3.24 10.03
N LYS A 206 20.16 2.85 9.92
CA LYS A 206 19.30 2.50 11.05
C LYS A 206 19.28 0.99 11.22
N TYR A 207 19.11 0.55 12.46
CA TYR A 207 19.01 -0.85 12.81
C TYR A 207 17.75 -1.10 13.64
N ALA A 208 17.30 -2.34 13.66
CA ALA A 208 16.17 -2.73 14.49
C ALA A 208 16.46 -2.44 15.97
N THR A 209 15.42 -2.02 16.69
CA THR A 209 15.48 -1.73 18.13
C THR A 209 15.15 -2.95 18.98
N THR A 210 14.51 -3.96 18.39
CA THR A 210 14.19 -5.22 19.05
C THR A 210 15.44 -6.07 19.22
N PHE A 211 15.74 -6.48 20.46
CA PHE A 211 17.01 -7.11 20.84
C PHE A 211 17.41 -8.31 19.97
N CYS A 212 16.49 -9.27 19.74
CA CYS A 212 16.80 -10.50 18.98
C CYS A 212 17.11 -10.26 17.50
N ILE A 213 16.74 -9.12 16.94
CA ILE A 213 16.98 -8.73 15.54
C ILE A 213 17.77 -7.43 15.41
N SER A 214 18.42 -6.96 16.50
CA SER A 214 19.14 -5.67 16.53
C SER A 214 20.31 -5.58 15.53
N HIS A 215 20.75 -6.69 14.98
CA HIS A 215 21.74 -6.75 13.91
C HIS A 215 21.16 -6.48 12.51
N MET A 216 19.84 -6.47 12.36
CA MET A 216 19.18 -6.25 11.07
C MET A 216 19.12 -4.76 10.74
N PRO A 217 19.67 -4.32 9.60
CA PRO A 217 19.52 -2.95 9.16
C PRO A 217 18.07 -2.67 8.77
N ASP A 218 17.62 -1.46 9.01
CA ASP A 218 16.37 -0.94 8.47
C ASP A 218 16.48 -0.89 6.93
N SER A 219 15.60 -1.55 6.24
CA SER A 219 15.61 -1.66 4.79
C SER A 219 14.18 -1.51 4.27
N ASN A 220 14.04 -0.80 3.17
CA ASN A 220 12.76 -0.71 2.47
C ASN A 220 12.20 -2.09 2.11
N PHE A 221 13.09 -3.07 1.92
CA PHE A 221 12.70 -4.45 1.66
C PHE A 221 11.81 -5.07 2.76
N TRP A 222 12.01 -4.69 4.03
CA TRP A 222 11.18 -5.15 5.15
C TRP A 222 9.82 -4.47 5.21
N HIS A 223 9.67 -3.33 4.52
CA HIS A 223 8.46 -2.52 4.51
C HIS A 223 7.62 -2.74 3.24
N TYR A 224 8.17 -3.44 2.27
CA TYR A 224 7.46 -3.91 1.07
C TYR A 224 7.00 -5.38 1.28
#